data_d1b81f6b738853d5616d56956148531c
#
_entry.id   d1b81f6b738853d5616d56956148531c
#
_cell.length_a   1.000
_cell.length_b   1.000
_cell.length_c   1.000
_cell.angle_alpha   90.00
_cell.angle_beta   90.00
_cell.angle_gamma   90.00
#
_symmetry.space_group_name_H-M   'P 1'
#
loop_
_entity.id
_entity.type
_entity.pdbx_description
1 polymer ?
#
loop_
_entity_poly.entity_id
_entity_poly.type
_entity_poly.pdbx_seq_one_letter_code
_entity_poly.pdbx_strand_id
1 'polypeptide(L)'
;MSDPAIVRTLSREAHQTALTFWRDFEKSGINLPPEQRERFVSLSSEILVLGRQFLSETSSSRPPAAIKPSELHGLKDFGLGSRLQLQSRFTQRDLLIYPGSLQAQMIMRFAPGEEPRRKVYIAANYSSPAQIEVLEALLRTRGQLARLVGSDSFAHMALGDKMAKSPG
;
A
#
# COMPACT_ATOMS: atom_id res chain seq x y z
N MET A 1 2.95 1.58 35.49
CA MET A 1 3.48 2.88 36.02
C MET A 1 2.72 3.21 37.29
N SER A 2 2.86 2.34 38.30
CA SER A 2 1.98 2.39 39.47
C SER A 2 2.59 3.12 40.69
N ASP A 3 3.84 3.51 40.64
CA ASP A 3 4.49 4.23 41.73
C ASP A 3 4.75 5.70 41.37
N PRO A 4 3.98 6.65 41.96
CA PRO A 4 4.13 8.08 41.71
C PRO A 4 5.52 8.62 42.09
N ALA A 5 6.21 7.94 43.02
CA ALA A 5 7.54 8.34 43.45
C ALA A 5 8.58 8.15 42.34
N ILE A 6 8.51 6.98 41.66
CA ILE A 6 9.39 6.66 40.52
C ILE A 6 9.12 7.61 39.34
N VAL A 7 7.87 7.90 39.04
CA VAL A 7 7.50 8.80 37.94
C VAL A 7 8.07 10.19 38.10
N ARG A 8 8.12 10.70 39.34
CA ARG A 8 8.66 12.04 39.65
C ARG A 8 10.17 12.15 39.50
N THR A 9 10.90 11.02 39.49
CA THR A 9 12.37 11.00 39.34
C THR A 9 12.82 10.91 37.88
N LEU A 10 11.89 10.65 36.95
CA LEU A 10 12.19 10.50 35.50
C LEU A 10 12.46 11.87 34.87
N SER A 11 13.45 11.94 33.97
CA SER A 11 13.57 13.07 33.06
C SER A 11 12.33 13.14 32.13
N ARG A 12 12.11 14.28 31.50
CA ARG A 12 11.01 14.49 30.56
C ARG A 12 11.04 13.47 29.43
N GLU A 13 12.21 13.16 28.89
CA GLU A 13 12.43 12.19 27.81
C GLU A 13 12.14 10.76 28.30
N ALA A 14 12.65 10.39 29.46
CA ALA A 14 12.42 9.08 30.07
C ALA A 14 10.92 8.87 30.37
N HIS A 15 10.22 9.89 30.86
CA HIS A 15 8.78 9.84 31.07
C HIS A 15 8.02 9.67 29.76
N GLN A 16 8.38 10.44 28.71
CA GLN A 16 7.75 10.29 27.39
C GLN A 16 8.01 8.91 26.78
N THR A 17 9.22 8.39 26.92
CA THR A 17 9.58 7.04 26.47
C THR A 17 8.76 5.97 27.19
N ALA A 18 8.65 6.06 28.51
CA ALA A 18 7.83 5.15 29.31
C ALA A 18 6.34 5.18 28.90
N LEU A 19 5.80 6.37 28.63
CA LEU A 19 4.42 6.52 28.12
C LEU A 19 4.23 5.87 26.75
N THR A 20 5.23 5.98 25.86
CA THR A 20 5.16 5.34 24.54
C THR A 20 5.13 3.83 24.67
N PHE A 21 6.02 3.23 25.47
CA PHE A 21 6.00 1.79 25.76
C PHE A 21 4.70 1.34 26.42
N TRP A 22 4.21 2.11 27.38
CA TRP A 22 2.94 1.79 28.02
C TRP A 22 1.78 1.69 27.01
N ARG A 23 1.66 2.66 26.11
CA ARG A 23 0.65 2.68 25.06
C ARG A 23 0.82 1.53 24.06
N ASP A 24 2.06 1.15 23.73
CA ASP A 24 2.31 0.00 22.87
C ASP A 24 1.84 -1.30 23.52
N PHE A 25 2.03 -1.47 24.84
CA PHE A 25 1.51 -2.62 25.58
C PHE A 25 -0.02 -2.61 25.61
N GLU A 26 -0.66 -1.48 25.83
CA GLU A 26 -2.13 -1.37 25.77
C GLU A 26 -2.67 -1.75 24.38
N LYS A 27 -2.04 -1.25 23.31
CA LYS A 27 -2.39 -1.60 21.94
C LYS A 27 -2.18 -3.07 21.59
N SER A 28 -1.25 -3.74 22.27
CA SER A 28 -0.99 -5.18 22.06
C SER A 28 -2.03 -6.08 22.74
N GLY A 29 -3.03 -5.51 23.39
CA GLY A 29 -4.12 -6.25 24.00
C GLY A 29 -3.75 -6.95 25.31
N ILE A 30 -2.70 -6.47 26.01
CA ILE A 30 -2.22 -7.10 27.27
C ILE A 30 -3.30 -7.11 28.35
N ASN A 31 -4.18 -6.12 28.36
CA ASN A 31 -5.25 -5.97 29.36
C ASN A 31 -6.56 -6.70 28.96
N LEU A 32 -6.57 -7.38 27.81
CA LEU A 32 -7.76 -8.11 27.35
C LEU A 32 -7.93 -9.43 28.15
N PRO A 33 -9.18 -9.83 28.42
CA PRO A 33 -9.50 -11.15 28.94
C PRO A 33 -8.94 -12.26 28.01
N PRO A 34 -8.68 -13.49 28.54
CA PRO A 34 -8.04 -14.56 27.75
C PRO A 34 -8.70 -14.83 26.39
N GLU A 35 -10.03 -14.96 26.34
CA GLU A 35 -10.78 -15.21 25.10
C GLU A 35 -10.64 -14.07 24.09
N GLN A 36 -10.69 -12.83 24.56
CA GLN A 36 -10.51 -11.65 23.72
C GLN A 36 -9.06 -11.51 23.24
N ARG A 37 -8.10 -11.96 24.03
CA ARG A 37 -6.68 -11.99 23.67
C ARG A 37 -6.42 -12.99 22.54
N GLU A 38 -7.01 -14.18 22.59
CA GLU A 38 -6.94 -15.15 21.48
C GLU A 38 -7.52 -14.55 20.19
N ARG A 39 -8.67 -13.90 20.31
CA ARG A 39 -9.27 -13.19 19.17
C ARG A 39 -8.40 -12.07 18.64
N PHE A 40 -7.75 -11.30 19.51
CA PHE A 40 -6.78 -10.25 19.14
C PHE A 40 -5.61 -10.84 18.35
N VAL A 41 -5.01 -11.93 18.81
CA VAL A 41 -3.89 -12.60 18.13
C VAL A 41 -4.32 -13.12 16.76
N SER A 42 -5.50 -13.75 16.67
CA SER A 42 -6.07 -14.23 15.42
C SER A 42 -6.25 -13.09 14.40
N LEU A 43 -6.91 -12.00 14.79
CA LEU A 43 -7.13 -10.83 13.92
C LEU A 43 -5.80 -10.17 13.52
N SER A 44 -4.84 -10.07 14.43
CA SER A 44 -3.52 -9.49 14.14
C SER A 44 -2.77 -10.34 13.11
N SER A 45 -2.80 -11.67 13.25
CA SER A 45 -2.21 -12.60 12.29
C SER A 45 -2.88 -12.51 10.91
N GLU A 46 -4.21 -12.44 10.88
CA GLU A 46 -4.98 -12.28 9.65
C GLU A 46 -4.64 -10.96 8.92
N ILE A 47 -4.51 -9.86 9.65
CA ILE A 47 -4.07 -8.56 9.10
C ILE A 47 -2.69 -8.66 8.43
N LEU A 48 -1.74 -9.39 9.04
CA LEU A 48 -0.42 -9.60 8.45
C LEU A 48 -0.49 -10.43 7.17
N VAL A 49 -1.29 -11.50 7.16
CA VAL A 49 -1.48 -12.36 5.98
C VAL A 49 -2.12 -11.57 4.84
N LEU A 50 -3.24 -10.89 5.11
CA LEU A 50 -3.94 -10.07 4.12
C LEU A 50 -3.08 -8.93 3.59
N GLY A 51 -2.27 -8.30 4.45
CA GLY A 51 -1.32 -7.27 4.04
C GLY A 51 -0.26 -7.78 3.06
N ARG A 52 0.30 -8.96 3.30
CA ARG A 52 1.25 -9.61 2.37
C ARG A 52 0.58 -9.99 1.06
N GLN A 53 -0.61 -10.56 1.13
CA GLN A 53 -1.39 -10.93 -0.05
C GLN A 53 -1.72 -9.69 -0.91
N PHE A 54 -2.14 -8.58 -0.31
CA PHE A 54 -2.39 -7.33 -1.01
C PHE A 54 -1.16 -6.83 -1.78
N LEU A 55 0.03 -6.91 -1.16
CA LEU A 55 1.27 -6.51 -1.81
C LEU A 55 1.69 -7.45 -2.95
N SER A 56 1.49 -8.76 -2.79
CA SER A 56 1.81 -9.74 -3.84
C SER A 56 0.91 -9.57 -5.06
N GLU A 57 -0.38 -9.36 -4.87
CA GLU A 57 -1.35 -9.12 -5.94
C GLU A 57 -1.03 -7.83 -6.71
N THR A 58 -0.48 -6.82 -6.05
CA THR A 58 -0.09 -5.56 -6.70
C THR A 58 0.97 -5.76 -7.78
N SER A 59 1.85 -6.75 -7.63
CA SER A 59 2.97 -6.99 -8.56
C SER A 59 2.60 -7.87 -9.74
N SER A 60 1.72 -8.85 -9.54
CA SER A 60 1.44 -9.93 -10.51
C SER A 60 0.24 -9.69 -11.41
N SER A 61 -0.64 -8.77 -11.07
CA SER A 61 -2.00 -8.66 -11.61
C SER A 61 -2.22 -7.52 -12.61
N ARG A 62 -1.19 -6.72 -12.95
CA ARG A 62 -1.34 -5.57 -13.84
C ARG A 62 -1.28 -5.99 -15.31
N PRO A 63 -2.34 -5.76 -16.09
CA PRO A 63 -2.33 -6.07 -17.51
C PRO A 63 -1.37 -5.13 -18.26
N PRO A 64 -0.74 -5.60 -19.35
CA PRO A 64 0.03 -4.71 -20.22
C PRO A 64 -0.89 -3.73 -20.96
N ALA A 65 -0.38 -2.54 -21.25
CA ALA A 65 -1.05 -1.59 -22.14
C ALA A 65 -0.82 -2.00 -23.60
N ALA A 66 -1.89 -2.18 -24.37
CA ALA A 66 -1.81 -2.41 -25.80
C ALA A 66 -1.74 -1.07 -26.55
N ILE A 67 -0.60 -0.80 -27.19
CA ILE A 67 -0.33 0.46 -27.88
C ILE A 67 -0.08 0.18 -29.36
N LYS A 68 -0.82 0.88 -30.23
CA LYS A 68 -0.59 0.80 -31.67
C LYS A 68 0.72 1.48 -32.03
N PRO A 69 1.51 0.93 -32.97
CA PRO A 69 2.72 1.57 -33.45
C PRO A 69 2.50 3.01 -33.94
N SER A 70 1.35 3.28 -34.54
CA SER A 70 0.96 4.61 -35.01
C SER A 70 0.81 5.64 -33.90
N GLU A 71 0.47 5.23 -32.68
CA GLU A 71 0.31 6.11 -31.51
C GLU A 71 1.68 6.60 -30.96
N LEU A 72 2.77 5.93 -31.37
CA LEU A 72 4.14 6.29 -30.97
C LEU A 72 4.88 7.14 -31.99
N HIS A 73 4.18 7.63 -33.05
CA HIS A 73 4.77 8.55 -34.01
C HIS A 73 5.26 9.82 -33.31
N GLY A 74 6.53 10.16 -33.54
CA GLY A 74 7.16 11.32 -32.90
C GLY A 74 7.84 11.05 -31.57
N LEU A 75 7.84 9.82 -31.09
CA LEU A 75 8.70 9.38 -30.00
C LEU A 75 10.13 9.25 -30.57
N LYS A 76 10.83 10.40 -30.73
CA LYS A 76 12.14 10.45 -31.36
C LYS A 76 13.24 10.05 -30.38
N ASP A 77 14.11 9.14 -30.85
CA ASP A 77 15.56 9.05 -30.65
C ASP A 77 16.15 8.90 -29.24
N PHE A 78 15.49 8.20 -28.35
CA PHE A 78 16.15 7.75 -27.13
C PHE A 78 16.67 6.28 -27.21
N GLY A 79 17.02 5.80 -28.41
CA GLY A 79 17.54 4.45 -28.62
C GLY A 79 16.51 3.31 -28.43
N LEU A 80 15.49 3.52 -27.61
CA LEU A 80 14.38 2.57 -27.42
C LEU A 80 13.26 2.77 -28.46
N GLY A 81 13.06 4.00 -28.93
CA GLY A 81 12.09 4.31 -29.99
C GLY A 81 12.38 3.52 -31.25
N SER A 82 13.66 3.39 -31.61
CA SER A 82 14.11 2.60 -32.76
C SER A 82 13.83 1.10 -32.60
N ARG A 83 14.01 0.56 -31.39
CA ARG A 83 13.72 -0.86 -31.12
C ARG A 83 12.22 -1.14 -31.08
N LEU A 84 11.42 -0.29 -30.48
CA LEU A 84 9.96 -0.39 -30.49
C LEU A 84 9.39 -0.20 -31.89
N GLN A 85 9.93 0.76 -32.68
CA GLN A 85 9.52 0.97 -34.07
C GLN A 85 9.97 -0.15 -34.99
N LEU A 86 11.15 -0.74 -34.80
CA LEU A 86 11.61 -1.90 -35.56
C LEU A 86 10.72 -3.12 -35.30
N GLN A 87 10.38 -3.38 -34.04
CA GLN A 87 9.49 -4.49 -33.67
C GLN A 87 8.07 -4.30 -34.24
N SER A 88 7.57 -3.05 -34.32
CA SER A 88 6.28 -2.72 -34.86
C SER A 88 6.20 -2.79 -36.38
N ARG A 89 7.27 -2.41 -37.09
CA ARG A 89 7.34 -2.49 -38.55
C ARG A 89 7.22 -3.91 -39.10
N PHE A 90 7.66 -4.91 -38.31
CA PHE A 90 7.63 -6.32 -38.74
C PHE A 90 6.33 -7.04 -38.39
N THR A 91 5.52 -6.57 -37.41
CA THR A 91 4.43 -7.37 -36.89
C THR A 91 3.04 -6.81 -37.09
N GLN A 92 2.86 -5.56 -37.45
CA GLN A 92 1.55 -4.85 -37.51
C GLN A 92 0.64 -5.08 -36.26
N ARG A 93 1.21 -5.66 -35.21
CA ARG A 93 0.49 -5.99 -33.96
C ARG A 93 0.67 -4.87 -32.94
N ASP A 94 -0.28 -4.78 -32.03
CA ASP A 94 -0.17 -3.87 -30.88
C ASP A 94 1.05 -4.25 -30.02
N LEU A 95 1.76 -3.24 -29.56
CA LEU A 95 2.89 -3.39 -28.63
C LEU A 95 2.32 -3.56 -27.22
N LEU A 96 2.70 -4.64 -26.56
CA LEU A 96 2.36 -4.87 -25.15
C LEU A 96 3.39 -4.21 -24.24
N ILE A 97 3.00 -3.13 -23.60
CA ILE A 97 3.85 -2.36 -22.69
C ILE A 97 3.49 -2.72 -21.25
N TYR A 98 4.42 -3.35 -20.56
CA TYR A 98 4.21 -3.76 -19.17
C TYR A 98 4.41 -2.57 -18.21
N PRO A 99 3.49 -2.38 -17.24
CA PRO A 99 3.64 -1.38 -16.19
C PRO A 99 4.97 -1.51 -15.44
N GLY A 100 5.60 -0.37 -15.13
CA GLY A 100 6.91 -0.34 -14.45
C GLY A 100 8.12 -0.60 -15.35
N SER A 101 7.92 -1.03 -16.60
CA SER A 101 9.02 -1.21 -17.56
C SER A 101 9.65 0.13 -17.99
N LEU A 102 10.87 0.07 -18.49
CA LEU A 102 11.53 1.26 -19.05
C LEU A 102 10.75 1.84 -20.23
N GLN A 103 10.13 0.99 -21.05
CA GLN A 103 9.26 1.41 -22.16
C GLN A 103 8.07 2.21 -21.64
N ALA A 104 7.41 1.74 -20.58
CA ALA A 104 6.30 2.45 -19.96
C ALA A 104 6.72 3.84 -19.45
N GLN A 105 7.86 3.93 -18.79
CA GLN A 105 8.42 5.21 -18.31
C GLN A 105 8.74 6.17 -19.45
N MET A 106 9.33 5.66 -20.53
CA MET A 106 9.67 6.46 -21.72
C MET A 106 8.41 6.99 -22.41
N ILE A 107 7.37 6.17 -22.56
CA ILE A 107 6.09 6.59 -23.13
C ILE A 107 5.44 7.66 -22.25
N MET A 108 5.37 7.45 -20.95
CA MET A 108 4.79 8.43 -20.02
C MET A 108 5.49 9.78 -20.06
N ARG A 109 6.80 9.78 -20.24
CA ARG A 109 7.62 11.01 -20.23
C ARG A 109 7.71 11.73 -21.57
N PHE A 110 7.78 11.00 -22.67
CA PHE A 110 8.18 11.54 -23.96
C PHE A 110 7.20 11.34 -25.11
N ALA A 111 6.16 10.50 -24.95
CA ALA A 111 5.17 10.34 -26.02
C ALA A 111 4.41 11.65 -26.23
N PRO A 112 4.40 12.22 -27.47
CA PRO A 112 3.70 13.48 -27.74
C PRO A 112 2.18 13.31 -27.67
N GLY A 113 1.67 12.13 -28.07
CA GLY A 113 0.25 11.81 -28.02
C GLY A 113 -0.26 11.58 -26.60
N GLU A 114 -1.49 11.98 -26.30
CA GLU A 114 -2.14 11.72 -25.01
C GLU A 114 -2.51 10.23 -24.85
N GLU A 115 -3.02 9.63 -25.91
CA GLU A 115 -3.61 8.27 -25.85
C GLU A 115 -2.61 7.18 -25.39
N PRO A 116 -1.37 7.10 -25.88
CA PRO A 116 -0.41 6.12 -25.38
C PRO A 116 -0.06 6.37 -23.90
N ARG A 117 0.07 7.62 -23.46
CA ARG A 117 0.29 7.94 -22.04
C ARG A 117 -0.88 7.51 -21.19
N ARG A 118 -2.12 7.78 -21.61
CA ARG A 118 -3.35 7.40 -20.93
C ARG A 118 -3.46 5.88 -20.76
N LYS A 119 -3.20 5.09 -21.83
CA LYS A 119 -3.21 3.63 -21.76
C LYS A 119 -2.19 3.07 -20.76
N VAL A 120 -0.96 3.58 -20.81
CA VAL A 120 0.09 3.16 -19.87
C VAL A 120 -0.27 3.56 -18.44
N TYR A 121 -0.81 4.75 -18.23
CA TYR A 121 -1.24 5.21 -16.92
C TYR A 121 -2.34 4.33 -16.33
N ILE A 122 -3.37 4.02 -17.11
CA ILE A 122 -4.46 3.14 -16.68
C ILE A 122 -3.93 1.75 -16.32
N ALA A 123 -3.09 1.17 -17.19
CA ALA A 123 -2.48 -0.14 -16.92
C ALA A 123 -1.61 -0.13 -15.64
N ALA A 124 -0.85 0.95 -15.42
CA ALA A 124 0.01 1.10 -14.25
C ALA A 124 -0.76 1.26 -12.93
N ASN A 125 -1.97 1.82 -13.00
CA ASN A 125 -2.83 2.06 -11.83
C ASN A 125 -4.02 1.09 -11.75
N TYR A 126 -3.99 0.03 -12.54
CA TYR A 126 -5.03 -0.99 -12.50
C TYR A 126 -4.98 -1.78 -11.19
N SER A 127 -6.15 -1.99 -10.60
CA SER A 127 -6.35 -2.90 -9.47
C SER A 127 -7.29 -4.02 -9.90
N SER A 128 -6.88 -5.27 -9.70
CA SER A 128 -7.74 -6.41 -10.01
C SER A 128 -8.90 -6.52 -9.02
N PRO A 129 -10.04 -7.11 -9.40
CA PRO A 129 -11.12 -7.40 -8.46
C PRO A 129 -10.64 -8.18 -7.24
N ALA A 130 -9.77 -9.18 -7.43
CA ALA A 130 -9.18 -9.95 -6.34
C ALA A 130 -8.38 -9.07 -5.37
N GLN A 131 -7.61 -8.10 -5.87
CA GLN A 131 -6.87 -7.15 -5.03
C GLN A 131 -7.83 -6.26 -4.21
N ILE A 132 -8.95 -5.85 -4.80
CA ILE A 132 -9.98 -5.06 -4.10
C ILE A 132 -10.64 -5.89 -3.00
N GLU A 133 -10.97 -7.15 -3.26
CA GLU A 133 -11.52 -8.07 -2.25
C GLU A 133 -10.57 -8.25 -1.05
N VAL A 134 -9.27 -8.43 -1.32
CA VAL A 134 -8.25 -8.52 -0.27
C VAL A 134 -8.16 -7.22 0.53
N LEU A 135 -8.23 -6.06 -0.14
CA LEU A 135 -8.25 -4.76 0.54
C LEU A 135 -9.47 -4.61 1.45
N GLU A 136 -10.65 -4.97 0.96
CA GLU A 136 -11.89 -4.92 1.76
C GLU A 136 -11.82 -5.84 2.97
N ALA A 137 -11.31 -7.08 2.80
CA ALA A 137 -11.09 -8.01 3.90
C ALA A 137 -10.12 -7.42 4.93
N LEU A 138 -8.99 -6.86 4.48
CA LEU A 138 -7.99 -6.22 5.34
C LEU A 138 -8.59 -5.06 6.15
N LEU A 139 -9.36 -4.19 5.50
CA LEU A 139 -10.01 -3.05 6.18
C LEU A 139 -11.06 -3.52 7.19
N ARG A 140 -11.83 -4.55 6.85
CA ARG A 140 -12.83 -5.16 7.75
C ARG A 140 -12.17 -5.77 8.99
N THR A 141 -11.11 -6.54 8.82
CA THR A 141 -10.36 -7.18 9.91
C THR A 141 -9.71 -6.13 10.82
N ARG A 142 -9.13 -5.07 10.25
CA ARG A 142 -8.62 -3.91 11.00
C ARG A 142 -9.71 -3.22 11.82
N GLY A 143 -10.91 -3.05 11.25
CA GLY A 143 -12.05 -2.49 11.96
C GLY A 143 -12.54 -3.37 13.12
N GLN A 144 -12.49 -4.71 12.95
CA GLN A 144 -12.80 -5.64 14.03
C GLN A 144 -11.78 -5.57 15.17
N LEU A 145 -10.50 -5.52 14.85
CA LEU A 145 -9.42 -5.39 15.83
C LEU A 145 -9.54 -4.10 16.64
N ALA A 146 -9.78 -2.97 15.99
CA ALA A 146 -9.96 -1.69 16.67
C ALA A 146 -11.12 -1.73 17.67
N ARG A 147 -12.27 -2.26 17.26
CA ARG A 147 -13.43 -2.41 18.16
C ARG A 147 -13.15 -3.34 19.34
N LEU A 148 -12.38 -4.40 19.11
CA LEU A 148 -12.02 -5.34 20.17
C LEU A 148 -11.21 -4.66 21.30
N VAL A 149 -10.36 -3.71 20.97
CA VAL A 149 -9.54 -2.93 21.93
C VAL A 149 -10.24 -1.64 22.38
N GLY A 150 -11.50 -1.42 22.03
CA GLY A 150 -12.28 -0.24 22.46
C GLY A 150 -11.94 1.04 21.70
N SER A 151 -11.35 0.94 20.51
CA SER A 151 -11.06 2.12 19.67
C SER A 151 -12.17 2.34 18.63
N ASP A 152 -12.52 3.60 18.35
CA ASP A 152 -13.56 3.97 17.39
C ASP A 152 -13.22 3.49 15.96
N SER A 153 -11.96 3.53 15.58
CA SER A 153 -11.46 3.04 14.31
C SER A 153 -10.02 2.57 14.41
N PHE A 154 -9.57 1.81 13.41
CA PHE A 154 -8.17 1.42 13.30
C PHE A 154 -7.22 2.63 13.17
N ALA A 155 -7.69 3.72 12.55
CA ALA A 155 -6.91 4.95 12.45
C ALA A 155 -6.70 5.59 13.83
N HIS A 156 -7.74 5.66 14.68
CA HIS A 156 -7.61 6.13 16.06
C HIS A 156 -6.64 5.27 16.87
N MET A 157 -6.78 3.94 16.78
CA MET A 157 -5.86 2.99 17.43
C MET A 157 -4.42 3.20 16.97
N ALA A 158 -4.19 3.38 15.66
CA ALA A 158 -2.85 3.52 15.08
C ALA A 158 -2.18 4.86 15.42
N LEU A 159 -2.96 5.95 15.52
CA LEU A 159 -2.44 7.31 15.68
C LEU A 159 -2.33 7.77 17.14
N GLY A 160 -2.96 7.09 18.08
CA GLY A 160 -3.03 7.53 19.48
C GLY A 160 -1.68 7.79 20.17
N ASP A 161 -0.62 7.10 19.76
CA ASP A 161 0.76 7.28 20.22
C ASP A 161 1.62 8.13 19.28
N LYS A 162 1.12 8.51 18.11
CA LYS A 162 1.83 9.32 17.11
C LYS A 162 1.66 10.82 17.37
N MET A 163 2.43 11.63 16.66
CA MET A 163 2.35 13.10 16.79
C MET A 163 0.99 13.66 16.36
N ALA A 164 0.33 13.03 15.40
CA ALA A 164 -0.99 13.44 14.93
C ALA A 164 -2.12 13.24 15.95
N LYS A 165 -1.99 12.29 16.88
CA LYS A 165 -2.94 11.96 17.96
C LYS A 165 -4.30 11.41 17.50
N SER A 166 -4.92 12.02 16.51
CA SER A 166 -6.23 11.66 15.97
C SER A 166 -6.24 11.71 14.45
N PRO A 167 -7.14 11.01 13.77
CA PRO A 167 -7.24 11.02 12.30
C PRO A 167 -7.87 12.29 11.71
N GLY A 168 -8.20 13.30 12.50
CA GLY A 168 -8.84 14.55 12.07
C GLY A 168 -10.32 14.55 12.27
#